data_f9004f44dad8364cb49a3d0983c10882
#
_entry.id   f9004f44dad8364cb49a3d0983c10882
#
_cell.length_a   1.000
_cell.length_b   1.000
_cell.length_c   1.000
_cell.angle_alpha   90.00
_cell.angle_beta   90.00
_cell.angle_gamma   90.00
#
_symmetry.space_group_name_H-M   'P 1'
#
loop_
_entity.id
_entity.type
_entity.pdbx_description
1 polymer ?
#
loop_
_entity_poly.entity_id
_entity_poly.type
_entity_poly.pdbx_seq_one_letter_code
_entity_poly.pdbx_strand_id
1 'polypeptide(L)'
;IHGAAVATGNQDSAACNDCHNLHDIKALGERTSHENRVFHTQVCLKCHSDEAMMKRNTVFNVATETYMESYHGKNYRLGYPEKVAGCADCHTSHAVLKAANPLSTVNPSQLVKTCRQCHKNATRSFTRFYSHGEQTDKNKYPLLYWTFIGMTSLLIGTFAVFWLHTLLWMFRGFVENREKAAILAAGHAEHPLPDGFKLYRRFNYRHIFLHLMVMVSFLGLALSGLPLKFSDQQWAGPLVSLLGGTANAALSH
;
A
#
# COMPACT_ATOMS: atom_id res chain seq x y z
N ILE A 1 23.14 -16.70 -9.79
CA ILE A 1 23.26 -17.13 -8.38
C ILE A 1 22.75 -18.56 -8.22
N HIS A 2 21.52 -18.90 -8.62
CA HIS A 2 20.92 -20.21 -8.40
C HIS A 2 21.78 -21.36 -8.98
N GLY A 3 22.14 -21.31 -10.25
CA GLY A 3 22.95 -22.37 -10.87
C GLY A 3 24.30 -22.59 -10.20
N ALA A 4 24.98 -21.54 -9.73
CA ALA A 4 26.22 -21.68 -8.96
C ALA A 4 25.99 -22.33 -7.61
N ALA A 5 24.88 -22.03 -6.92
CA ALA A 5 24.54 -22.65 -5.64
C ALA A 5 24.16 -24.13 -5.79
N VAL A 6 23.40 -24.50 -6.84
CA VAL A 6 23.12 -25.89 -7.20
C VAL A 6 24.41 -26.65 -7.48
N ALA A 7 25.33 -26.05 -8.24
CA ALA A 7 26.64 -26.70 -8.52
C ALA A 7 27.50 -26.92 -7.28
N THR A 8 27.29 -26.17 -6.20
CA THR A 8 27.95 -26.37 -4.91
C THR A 8 27.15 -27.26 -3.95
N GLY A 9 26.07 -27.89 -4.40
CA GLY A 9 25.27 -28.84 -3.63
C GLY A 9 24.22 -28.21 -2.71
N ASN A 10 23.90 -26.94 -2.88
CA ASN A 10 22.83 -26.29 -2.11
C ASN A 10 21.47 -26.80 -2.57
N GLN A 11 20.79 -27.58 -1.74
CA GLN A 11 19.48 -28.17 -2.01
C GLN A 11 18.31 -27.16 -1.96
N ASP A 12 18.49 -26.02 -1.30
CA ASP A 12 17.49 -24.95 -1.27
C ASP A 12 17.50 -24.07 -2.56
N SER A 13 18.49 -24.29 -3.43
CA SER A 13 18.63 -23.45 -4.62
C SER A 13 17.85 -24.01 -5.81
N ALA A 14 17.12 -23.13 -6.50
CA ALA A 14 16.32 -23.51 -7.64
C ALA A 14 17.14 -24.04 -8.82
N ALA A 15 16.77 -25.22 -9.32
CA ALA A 15 17.22 -25.76 -10.61
C ALA A 15 16.29 -25.32 -11.74
N CYS A 16 16.57 -25.71 -12.98
CA CYS A 16 15.80 -25.29 -14.15
C CYS A 16 14.32 -25.68 -14.05
N ASN A 17 14.04 -26.88 -13.58
CA ASN A 17 12.69 -27.45 -13.45
C ASN A 17 11.84 -26.81 -12.34
N ASP A 18 12.45 -26.14 -11.35
CA ASP A 18 11.71 -25.47 -10.28
C ASP A 18 11.03 -24.19 -10.81
N CYS A 19 11.62 -23.58 -11.85
CA CYS A 19 11.04 -22.44 -12.54
C CYS A 19 10.20 -22.85 -13.77
N HIS A 20 10.67 -23.82 -14.57
CA HIS A 20 10.11 -24.10 -15.89
C HIS A 20 9.20 -25.33 -15.97
N ASN A 21 9.04 -26.09 -14.88
CA ASN A 21 8.45 -27.42 -14.87
C ASN A 21 9.24 -28.44 -15.74
N LEU A 22 8.86 -29.72 -15.68
CA LEU A 22 9.55 -30.78 -16.42
C LEU A 22 8.93 -31.07 -17.79
N HIS A 23 7.61 -30.94 -17.89
CA HIS A 23 6.84 -31.45 -19.04
C HIS A 23 6.00 -30.38 -19.75
N ASP A 24 5.89 -29.18 -19.21
CA ASP A 24 5.08 -28.08 -19.78
C ASP A 24 5.89 -26.77 -19.81
N ILE A 25 6.98 -26.82 -20.58
CA ILE A 25 7.82 -25.64 -20.81
C ILE A 25 7.24 -24.84 -21.97
N LYS A 26 6.47 -23.80 -21.65
CA LYS A 26 5.91 -22.90 -22.67
C LYS A 26 6.91 -21.83 -23.07
N ALA A 27 7.08 -21.62 -24.37
CA ALA A 27 7.81 -20.47 -24.87
C ALA A 27 7.10 -19.14 -24.49
N LEU A 28 7.86 -18.05 -24.41
CA LEU A 28 7.30 -16.72 -24.07
C LEU A 28 6.17 -16.29 -25.02
N GLY A 29 6.25 -16.65 -26.31
CA GLY A 29 5.23 -16.36 -27.31
C GLY A 29 3.95 -17.20 -27.22
N GLU A 30 3.95 -18.28 -26.45
CA GLU A 30 2.79 -19.17 -26.23
C GLU A 30 1.94 -18.73 -25.05
N ARG A 31 2.40 -17.77 -24.27
CA ARG A 31 1.70 -17.22 -23.13
C ARG A 31 1.11 -15.87 -23.47
N THR A 32 -0.06 -15.57 -22.92
CA THR A 32 -0.62 -14.22 -22.97
C THR A 32 0.28 -13.24 -22.20
N SER A 33 0.14 -11.95 -22.44
CA SER A 33 0.85 -10.91 -21.69
C SER A 33 0.58 -11.03 -20.19
N HIS A 34 -0.65 -11.32 -19.81
CA HIS A 34 -1.05 -11.55 -18.41
C HIS A 34 -0.30 -12.74 -17.79
N GLU A 35 -0.34 -13.91 -18.42
CA GLU A 35 0.32 -15.11 -17.94
C GLU A 35 1.83 -14.92 -17.78
N ASN A 36 2.48 -14.23 -18.72
CA ASN A 36 3.90 -13.90 -18.62
C ASN A 36 4.20 -13.00 -17.41
N ARG A 37 3.39 -11.99 -17.18
CA ARG A 37 3.59 -11.06 -16.06
C ARG A 37 3.33 -11.71 -14.71
N VAL A 38 2.32 -12.56 -14.62
CA VAL A 38 2.06 -13.38 -13.43
C VAL A 38 3.23 -14.33 -13.19
N PHE A 39 3.71 -15.01 -14.21
CA PHE A 39 4.83 -15.94 -14.11
C PHE A 39 6.12 -15.25 -13.63
N HIS A 40 6.47 -14.09 -14.17
CA HIS A 40 7.67 -13.32 -13.79
C HIS A 40 7.72 -12.89 -12.30
N THR A 41 6.60 -12.96 -11.63
CA THR A 41 6.50 -12.68 -10.20
C THR A 41 6.31 -13.97 -9.39
N GLN A 42 5.31 -14.79 -9.74
CA GLN A 42 4.93 -15.98 -8.96
C GLN A 42 6.03 -17.03 -8.87
N VAL A 43 6.80 -17.23 -9.93
CA VAL A 43 7.88 -18.22 -9.94
C VAL A 43 8.93 -17.92 -8.88
N CYS A 44 9.21 -16.66 -8.61
CA CYS A 44 10.15 -16.24 -7.57
C CYS A 44 9.55 -16.39 -6.17
N LEU A 45 8.25 -16.05 -6.03
CA LEU A 45 7.55 -16.10 -4.76
C LEU A 45 7.48 -17.51 -4.16
N LYS A 46 7.49 -18.56 -4.99
CA LYS A 46 7.45 -19.96 -4.52
C LYS A 46 8.49 -20.27 -3.43
N CYS A 47 9.69 -19.71 -3.59
CA CYS A 47 10.81 -19.93 -2.64
C CYS A 47 11.10 -18.69 -1.81
N HIS A 48 11.12 -17.51 -2.44
CA HIS A 48 11.48 -16.26 -1.76
C HIS A 48 10.47 -15.79 -0.71
N SER A 49 9.28 -16.38 -0.62
CA SER A 49 8.32 -16.16 0.47
C SER A 49 8.59 -17.02 1.70
N ASP A 50 9.49 -18.01 1.63
CA ASP A 50 9.90 -18.81 2.78
C ASP A 50 11.03 -18.09 3.54
N GLU A 51 10.65 -17.39 4.60
CA GLU A 51 11.60 -16.65 5.45
C GLU A 51 12.69 -17.55 6.04
N ALA A 52 12.36 -18.79 6.43
CA ALA A 52 13.29 -19.71 7.04
C ALA A 52 14.36 -20.16 6.02
N MET A 53 13.94 -20.45 4.79
CA MET A 53 14.82 -20.75 3.68
C MET A 53 15.71 -19.55 3.33
N MET A 54 15.14 -18.36 3.26
CA MET A 54 15.91 -17.14 2.96
C MET A 54 16.97 -16.86 4.04
N LYS A 55 16.61 -16.98 5.31
CA LYS A 55 17.55 -16.82 6.43
C LYS A 55 18.71 -17.83 6.38
N ARG A 56 18.41 -19.12 6.14
CA ARG A 56 19.46 -20.16 6.03
C ARG A 56 20.48 -19.85 4.94
N ASN A 57 20.01 -19.25 3.85
CA ASN A 57 20.82 -18.95 2.68
C ASN A 57 21.39 -17.53 2.67
N THR A 58 21.27 -16.79 3.77
CA THR A 58 21.72 -15.38 3.88
C THR A 58 21.15 -14.48 2.76
N VAL A 59 19.94 -14.79 2.32
CA VAL A 59 19.18 -13.99 1.37
C VAL A 59 18.27 -13.04 2.15
N PHE A 60 17.98 -11.87 1.57
CA PHE A 60 17.08 -10.89 2.18
C PHE A 60 15.68 -11.50 2.35
N ASN A 61 15.30 -11.80 3.57
CA ASN A 61 14.13 -12.63 3.90
C ASN A 61 12.77 -11.92 3.73
N VAL A 62 12.75 -10.60 3.72
CA VAL A 62 11.51 -9.81 3.53
C VAL A 62 11.41 -9.19 2.12
N ALA A 63 12.16 -9.70 1.16
CA ALA A 63 12.17 -9.16 -0.21
C ALA A 63 10.81 -9.23 -0.89
N THR A 64 10.08 -10.31 -0.70
CA THR A 64 8.74 -10.52 -1.30
C THR A 64 7.70 -9.64 -0.63
N GLU A 65 7.71 -9.56 0.69
CA GLU A 65 6.79 -8.74 1.48
C GLU A 65 6.98 -7.26 1.15
N THR A 66 8.21 -6.76 1.20
CA THR A 66 8.54 -5.37 0.88
C THR A 66 8.27 -5.01 -0.58
N TYR A 67 8.44 -5.95 -1.53
CA TYR A 67 8.01 -5.77 -2.90
C TYR A 67 6.48 -5.60 -2.97
N MET A 68 5.72 -6.47 -2.29
CA MET A 68 4.25 -6.42 -2.28
C MET A 68 3.70 -5.13 -1.64
N GLU A 69 4.45 -4.49 -0.75
CA GLU A 69 4.12 -3.16 -0.21
C GLU A 69 4.49 -2.00 -1.15
N SER A 70 5.32 -2.25 -2.17
CA SER A 70 5.64 -1.27 -3.19
C SER A 70 4.44 -1.00 -4.11
N TYR A 71 4.48 0.11 -4.87
CA TYR A 71 3.44 0.40 -5.87
C TYR A 71 3.30 -0.72 -6.92
N HIS A 72 4.42 -1.33 -7.34
CA HIS A 72 4.41 -2.45 -8.29
C HIS A 72 3.68 -3.67 -7.70
N GLY A 73 4.02 -4.07 -6.48
CA GLY A 73 3.39 -5.21 -5.82
C GLY A 73 1.91 -5.00 -5.51
N LYS A 74 1.53 -3.80 -5.08
CA LYS A 74 0.12 -3.46 -4.84
C LYS A 74 -0.73 -3.56 -6.11
N ASN A 75 -0.25 -3.04 -7.22
CA ASN A 75 -0.95 -3.19 -8.50
C ASN A 75 -1.00 -4.65 -8.97
N TYR A 76 0.07 -5.41 -8.74
CA TYR A 76 0.06 -6.85 -9.00
C TYR A 76 -1.05 -7.56 -8.22
N ARG A 77 -1.16 -7.31 -6.90
CA ARG A 77 -2.23 -7.87 -6.03
C ARG A 77 -3.63 -7.45 -6.47
N LEU A 78 -3.78 -6.23 -6.96
CA LEU A 78 -5.05 -5.70 -7.45
C LEU A 78 -5.48 -6.26 -8.82
N GLY A 79 -4.68 -7.17 -9.43
CA GLY A 79 -5.01 -7.83 -10.68
C GLY A 79 -4.53 -7.11 -11.94
N TYR A 80 -3.56 -6.21 -11.82
CA TYR A 80 -3.00 -5.45 -12.95
C TYR A 80 -1.50 -5.77 -13.19
N PRO A 81 -1.11 -7.05 -13.34
CA PRO A 81 0.30 -7.44 -13.49
C PRO A 81 0.96 -6.89 -14.76
N GLU A 82 0.18 -6.62 -15.82
CA GLU A 82 0.68 -6.09 -17.09
C GLU A 82 1.17 -4.64 -16.99
N LYS A 83 0.71 -3.91 -15.98
CA LYS A 83 1.01 -2.49 -15.79
C LYS A 83 2.23 -2.23 -14.92
N VAL A 84 2.83 -3.27 -14.36
CA VAL A 84 3.89 -3.15 -13.35
C VAL A 84 5.06 -4.08 -13.60
N ALA A 85 6.22 -3.69 -13.07
CA ALA A 85 7.41 -4.54 -13.09
C ALA A 85 7.26 -5.67 -12.06
N GLY A 86 7.47 -6.92 -12.49
CA GLY A 86 7.66 -8.06 -11.61
C GLY A 86 9.14 -8.24 -11.22
N CYS A 87 9.42 -9.31 -10.47
CA CYS A 87 10.78 -9.58 -9.99
C CYS A 87 11.81 -9.68 -11.12
N ALA A 88 11.48 -10.42 -12.18
CA ALA A 88 12.38 -10.66 -13.31
C ALA A 88 12.64 -9.42 -14.18
N ASP A 89 11.77 -8.41 -14.17
CA ASP A 89 11.98 -7.17 -14.93
C ASP A 89 13.13 -6.34 -14.34
N CYS A 90 13.34 -6.43 -13.03
CA CYS A 90 14.46 -5.75 -12.36
C CYS A 90 15.68 -6.66 -12.20
N HIS A 91 15.47 -7.92 -11.80
CA HIS A 91 16.55 -8.86 -11.45
C HIS A 91 17.01 -9.76 -12.59
N THR A 92 16.36 -9.70 -13.76
CA THR A 92 16.47 -10.65 -14.88
C THR A 92 16.03 -12.08 -14.48
N SER A 93 15.81 -12.94 -15.49
CA SER A 93 15.33 -14.32 -15.24
C SER A 93 16.47 -15.32 -15.01
N HIS A 94 17.56 -15.21 -15.79
CA HIS A 94 18.65 -16.20 -15.76
C HIS A 94 19.96 -15.66 -15.18
N ALA A 95 20.21 -14.35 -15.33
CA ALA A 95 21.42 -13.71 -14.82
C ALA A 95 21.17 -12.94 -13.52
N VAL A 96 20.48 -13.58 -12.56
CA VAL A 96 20.23 -12.98 -11.24
C VAL A 96 21.54 -12.86 -10.47
N LEU A 97 21.98 -11.63 -10.23
CA LEU A 97 23.23 -11.31 -9.55
C LEU A 97 22.95 -10.48 -8.27
N LYS A 98 23.85 -10.59 -7.29
CA LYS A 98 23.80 -9.75 -6.08
C LYS A 98 23.89 -8.26 -6.49
N ALA A 99 23.20 -7.38 -5.79
CA ALA A 99 23.20 -5.94 -6.08
C ALA A 99 24.61 -5.30 -6.03
N ALA A 100 25.53 -5.87 -5.23
CA ALA A 100 26.91 -5.43 -5.16
C ALA A 100 27.73 -5.76 -6.43
N ASN A 101 27.28 -6.71 -7.27
CA ASN A 101 27.97 -7.05 -8.50
C ASN A 101 27.72 -5.94 -9.56
N PRO A 102 28.79 -5.36 -10.17
CA PRO A 102 28.65 -4.30 -11.17
C PRO A 102 27.84 -4.69 -12.43
N LEU A 103 27.77 -5.99 -12.74
CA LEU A 103 27.00 -6.52 -13.87
C LEU A 103 25.53 -6.75 -13.52
N SER A 104 25.13 -6.63 -12.24
CA SER A 104 23.75 -6.77 -11.82
C SER A 104 22.89 -5.62 -12.33
N THR A 105 21.74 -5.93 -12.88
CA THR A 105 20.76 -4.93 -13.33
C THR A 105 20.23 -4.07 -12.20
N VAL A 106 20.30 -4.54 -10.95
CA VAL A 106 19.92 -3.81 -9.74
C VAL A 106 21.11 -3.17 -9.01
N ASN A 107 22.31 -3.20 -9.60
CA ASN A 107 23.44 -2.43 -9.09
C ASN A 107 23.15 -0.93 -9.20
N PRO A 108 23.53 -0.08 -8.22
CA PRO A 108 23.30 1.36 -8.28
C PRO A 108 23.78 2.06 -9.58
N SER A 109 24.81 1.54 -10.23
CA SER A 109 25.30 2.04 -11.51
C SER A 109 24.40 1.68 -12.70
N GLN A 110 23.59 0.62 -12.59
CA GLN A 110 22.72 0.11 -13.66
C GLN A 110 21.25 0.50 -13.46
N LEU A 111 20.83 0.87 -12.25
CA LEU A 111 19.44 1.12 -11.91
C LEU A 111 18.72 2.10 -12.85
N VAL A 112 19.39 3.17 -13.26
CA VAL A 112 18.77 4.14 -14.19
C VAL A 112 18.41 3.47 -15.50
N LYS A 113 19.28 2.62 -16.04
CA LYS A 113 19.04 1.85 -17.28
C LYS A 113 17.90 0.87 -17.09
N THR A 114 17.88 0.16 -15.96
CA THR A 114 16.82 -0.81 -15.63
C THR A 114 15.46 -0.14 -15.48
N CYS A 115 15.37 0.96 -14.74
CA CYS A 115 14.12 1.69 -14.57
C CYS A 115 13.61 2.32 -15.88
N ARG A 116 14.54 2.75 -16.78
CA ARG A 116 14.20 3.34 -18.08
C ARG A 116 13.54 2.38 -19.07
N GLN A 117 13.57 1.09 -18.82
CA GLN A 117 12.84 0.11 -19.66
C GLN A 117 11.33 0.43 -19.68
N CYS A 118 10.78 0.92 -18.55
CA CYS A 118 9.40 1.33 -18.45
C CYS A 118 9.23 2.84 -18.18
N HIS A 119 10.10 3.43 -17.35
CA HIS A 119 10.05 4.84 -16.94
C HIS A 119 11.03 5.66 -17.80
N LYS A 120 10.63 6.05 -19.01
CA LYS A 120 11.49 6.71 -20.02
C LYS A 120 12.33 7.88 -19.46
N ASN A 121 11.76 8.63 -18.50
CA ASN A 121 12.39 9.81 -17.90
C ASN A 121 13.06 9.51 -16.54
N ALA A 122 13.32 8.23 -16.20
CA ALA A 122 13.96 7.89 -14.95
C ALA A 122 15.35 8.54 -14.83
N THR A 123 15.58 9.20 -13.72
CA THR A 123 16.83 9.88 -13.35
C THR A 123 17.49 9.18 -12.17
N ARG A 124 18.71 9.61 -11.82
CA ARG A 124 19.39 9.11 -10.63
C ARG A 124 18.63 9.40 -9.31
N SER A 125 17.87 10.49 -9.25
CA SER A 125 16.99 10.79 -8.12
C SER A 125 15.80 9.83 -8.05
N PHE A 126 15.22 9.49 -9.20
CA PHE A 126 14.15 8.50 -9.30
C PHE A 126 14.56 7.13 -8.77
N THR A 127 15.80 6.71 -9.04
CA THR A 127 16.32 5.39 -8.61
C THR A 127 16.69 5.32 -7.12
N ARG A 128 16.54 6.40 -6.35
CA ARG A 128 16.67 6.39 -4.87
C ARG A 128 15.46 5.80 -4.16
N PHE A 129 14.39 5.51 -4.88
CA PHE A 129 13.24 4.79 -4.32
C PHE A 129 13.66 3.40 -3.82
N TYR A 130 13.23 3.07 -2.61
CA TYR A 130 13.49 1.77 -2.00
C TYR A 130 12.47 0.74 -2.47
N SER A 131 12.80 -0.06 -3.48
CA SER A 131 11.93 -1.14 -3.98
C SER A 131 11.67 -2.23 -2.93
N HIS A 132 12.59 -2.37 -1.98
CA HIS A 132 12.54 -3.30 -0.85
C HIS A 132 12.78 -2.54 0.47
N GLY A 133 12.09 -1.42 0.66
CA GLY A 133 12.21 -0.61 1.87
C GLY A 133 11.49 -1.26 3.04
N GLU A 134 12.23 -1.58 4.09
CA GLU A 134 11.74 -2.12 5.35
C GLU A 134 11.59 -0.98 6.37
N GLN A 135 10.36 -0.59 6.64
CA GLN A 135 10.07 0.54 7.55
C GLN A 135 10.30 0.21 9.02
N THR A 136 10.50 -1.06 9.36
CA THR A 136 10.80 -1.52 10.72
C THR A 136 12.29 -1.65 10.99
N ASP A 137 13.13 -1.66 9.95
CA ASP A 137 14.59 -1.73 10.07
C ASP A 137 15.21 -0.33 10.25
N LYS A 138 15.39 0.05 11.52
CA LYS A 138 16.03 1.32 11.92
C LYS A 138 17.48 1.44 11.44
N ASN A 139 18.20 0.32 11.37
CA ASN A 139 19.64 0.34 11.08
C ASN A 139 19.90 0.55 9.59
N LYS A 140 19.15 -0.12 8.74
CA LYS A 140 19.32 -0.04 7.28
C LYS A 140 18.56 1.13 6.67
N TYR A 141 17.40 1.48 7.22
CA TYR A 141 16.51 2.54 6.69
C TYR A 141 16.10 3.56 7.78
N PRO A 142 17.03 4.28 8.43
CA PRO A 142 16.73 5.13 9.59
C PRO A 142 15.70 6.24 9.27
N LEU A 143 15.79 6.86 8.09
CA LEU A 143 14.84 7.91 7.69
C LEU A 143 13.43 7.34 7.51
N LEU A 144 13.29 6.18 6.86
CA LEU A 144 12.02 5.52 6.64
C LEU A 144 11.38 5.12 7.98
N TYR A 145 12.19 4.54 8.88
CA TYR A 145 11.75 4.16 10.22
C TYR A 145 11.21 5.36 11.02
N TRP A 146 11.98 6.43 11.15
CA TRP A 146 11.54 7.59 11.93
C TRP A 146 10.35 8.31 11.31
N THR A 147 10.26 8.39 9.99
CA THR A 147 9.09 8.93 9.30
C THR A 147 7.86 8.06 9.58
N PHE A 148 7.99 6.74 9.50
CA PHE A 148 6.90 5.81 9.80
C PHE A 148 6.42 5.97 11.26
N ILE A 149 7.33 5.97 12.23
CA ILE A 149 6.99 6.15 13.65
C ILE A 149 6.31 7.51 13.88
N GLY A 150 6.87 8.59 13.35
CA GLY A 150 6.33 9.94 13.50
C GLY A 150 4.92 10.07 12.92
N MET A 151 4.71 9.63 11.70
CA MET A 151 3.40 9.68 11.04
C MET A 151 2.35 8.79 11.73
N THR A 152 2.74 7.58 12.15
CA THR A 152 1.85 6.65 12.85
C THR A 152 1.47 7.20 14.23
N SER A 153 2.44 7.74 14.97
CA SER A 153 2.19 8.37 16.28
C SER A 153 1.26 9.58 16.16
N LEU A 154 1.47 10.43 15.16
CA LEU A 154 0.60 11.57 14.88
C LEU A 154 -0.83 11.11 14.56
N LEU A 155 -0.96 10.09 13.71
CA LEU A 155 -2.27 9.52 13.34
C LEU A 155 -3.00 8.98 14.56
N ILE A 156 -2.34 8.09 15.33
CA ILE A 156 -2.94 7.48 16.54
C ILE A 156 -3.29 8.56 17.57
N GLY A 157 -2.38 9.51 17.83
CA GLY A 157 -2.60 10.60 18.78
C GLY A 157 -3.78 11.47 18.38
N THR A 158 -3.89 11.84 17.11
CA THR A 158 -5.02 12.62 16.58
C THR A 158 -6.34 11.87 16.80
N PHE A 159 -6.42 10.62 16.38
CA PHE A 159 -7.64 9.83 16.57
C PHE A 159 -7.96 9.62 18.03
N ALA A 160 -7.00 9.33 18.90
CA ALA A 160 -7.22 9.15 20.32
C ALA A 160 -7.83 10.40 20.97
N VAL A 161 -7.27 11.58 20.69
CA VAL A 161 -7.77 12.85 21.21
C VAL A 161 -9.20 13.14 20.74
N PHE A 162 -9.45 13.04 19.42
CA PHE A 162 -10.78 13.33 18.89
C PHE A 162 -11.83 12.29 19.24
N TRP A 163 -11.46 11.02 19.36
CA TRP A 163 -12.35 9.96 19.85
C TRP A 163 -12.75 10.22 21.30
N LEU A 164 -11.78 10.49 22.16
CA LEU A 164 -12.05 10.81 23.56
C LEU A 164 -12.96 12.04 23.68
N HIS A 165 -12.66 13.11 22.94
CA HIS A 165 -13.48 14.32 22.89
C HIS A 165 -14.92 13.99 22.44
N THR A 166 -15.08 13.22 21.37
CA THR A 166 -16.40 12.83 20.84
C THR A 166 -17.18 12.01 21.85
N LEU A 167 -16.55 11.03 22.52
CA LEU A 167 -17.18 10.20 23.53
C LEU A 167 -17.65 11.03 24.73
N LEU A 168 -16.80 11.95 25.22
CA LEU A 168 -17.16 12.86 26.32
C LEU A 168 -18.33 13.77 25.94
N TRP A 169 -18.33 14.29 24.70
CA TRP A 169 -19.42 15.12 24.19
C TRP A 169 -20.73 14.33 24.04
N MET A 170 -20.67 13.11 23.53
CA MET A 170 -21.83 12.22 23.43
C MET A 170 -22.38 11.87 24.82
N PHE A 171 -21.50 11.56 25.78
CA PHE A 171 -21.89 11.27 27.14
C PHE A 171 -22.61 12.47 27.77
N ARG A 172 -22.05 13.67 27.66
CA ARG A 172 -22.69 14.89 28.12
C ARG A 172 -24.05 15.11 27.46
N GLY A 173 -24.17 14.97 26.18
CA GLY A 173 -25.44 15.09 25.45
C GLY A 173 -26.47 14.07 25.88
N PHE A 174 -26.04 12.84 26.21
CA PHE A 174 -26.93 11.81 26.78
C PHE A 174 -27.45 12.20 28.14
N VAL A 175 -26.59 12.71 29.02
CA VAL A 175 -27.01 13.19 30.40
C VAL A 175 -27.97 14.36 30.25
N GLU A 176 -27.64 15.38 29.45
CA GLU A 176 -28.50 16.55 29.24
C GLU A 176 -29.90 16.17 28.69
N ASN A 177 -29.95 15.21 27.73
CA ASN A 177 -31.22 14.74 27.20
C ASN A 177 -32.07 13.99 28.24
N ARG A 178 -31.43 13.22 29.14
CA ARG A 178 -32.14 12.56 30.24
C ARG A 178 -32.71 13.58 31.24
N GLU A 179 -31.93 14.62 31.59
CA GLU A 179 -32.37 15.70 32.46
C GLU A 179 -33.54 16.47 31.82
N LYS A 180 -33.46 16.81 30.53
CA LYS A 180 -34.56 17.45 29.79
C LYS A 180 -35.83 16.58 29.79
N ALA A 181 -35.67 15.29 29.49
CA ALA A 181 -36.80 14.35 29.50
C ALA A 181 -37.46 14.25 30.91
N ALA A 182 -36.67 14.26 31.98
CA ALA A 182 -37.18 14.25 33.35
C ALA A 182 -37.94 15.54 33.70
N ILE A 183 -37.43 16.70 33.28
CA ILE A 183 -38.09 18.02 33.48
C ILE A 183 -39.43 18.07 32.74
N LEU A 184 -39.48 17.60 31.46
CA LEU A 184 -40.71 17.53 30.68
C LEU A 184 -41.73 16.55 31.30
N ALA A 185 -41.28 15.38 31.79
CA ALA A 185 -42.13 14.41 32.44
C ALA A 185 -42.73 14.93 33.78
N ALA A 186 -42.03 15.84 34.48
CA ALA A 186 -42.49 16.51 35.67
C ALA A 186 -43.49 17.67 35.38
N GLY A 187 -43.86 17.87 34.12
CA GLY A 187 -44.82 18.92 33.72
C GLY A 187 -44.26 20.33 33.72
N HIS A 188 -42.92 20.47 33.79
CA HIS A 188 -42.28 21.78 33.64
C HIS A 188 -42.08 22.05 32.14
N ALA A 189 -42.75 23.09 31.62
CA ALA A 189 -42.52 23.54 30.26
C ALA A 189 -41.06 24.00 30.05
N GLU A 190 -40.49 23.77 28.85
CA GLU A 190 -39.22 24.39 28.50
C GLU A 190 -39.30 25.90 28.82
N HIS A 191 -38.27 26.43 29.47
CA HIS A 191 -38.21 27.87 29.75
C HIS A 191 -38.40 28.62 28.44
N PRO A 192 -39.41 29.51 28.34
CA PRO A 192 -39.53 30.38 27.17
C PRO A 192 -38.23 31.16 27.02
N LEU A 193 -37.77 31.29 25.79
CA LEU A 193 -36.59 32.13 25.50
C LEU A 193 -36.81 33.54 26.08
N PRO A 194 -35.81 34.12 26.76
CA PRO A 194 -35.93 35.46 27.32
C PRO A 194 -36.39 36.46 26.25
N ASP A 195 -37.26 37.40 26.66
CA ASP A 195 -37.74 38.47 25.77
C ASP A 195 -36.56 39.23 25.15
N GLY A 196 -36.55 39.31 23.84
CA GLY A 196 -35.42 39.92 23.07
C GLY A 196 -34.33 38.94 22.62
N PHE A 197 -34.44 37.64 22.87
CA PHE A 197 -33.47 36.66 22.38
C PHE A 197 -33.56 36.53 20.87
N LYS A 198 -32.43 36.88 20.18
CA LYS A 198 -32.35 36.78 18.72
C LYS A 198 -31.74 35.44 18.32
N LEU A 199 -32.48 34.63 17.60
CA LEU A 199 -31.97 33.43 16.96
C LEU A 199 -31.12 33.78 15.73
N TYR A 200 -29.85 33.42 15.80
CA TYR A 200 -28.96 33.58 14.66
C TYR A 200 -28.80 32.22 13.93
N ARG A 201 -28.94 32.28 12.59
CA ARG A 201 -28.66 31.11 11.77
C ARG A 201 -27.18 30.76 11.85
N ARG A 202 -26.81 29.64 12.51
CA ARG A 202 -25.42 29.22 12.75
C ARG A 202 -24.67 28.93 11.45
N PHE A 203 -25.34 28.31 10.48
CA PHE A 203 -24.78 27.98 9.18
C PHE A 203 -25.60 28.63 8.07
N ASN A 204 -24.95 29.45 7.28
CA ASN A 204 -25.54 29.97 6.05
C ASN A 204 -25.29 28.98 4.88
N TYR A 205 -25.91 29.22 3.72
CA TYR A 205 -25.75 28.33 2.57
C TYR A 205 -24.30 28.17 2.10
N ARG A 206 -23.45 29.19 2.26
CA ARG A 206 -22.02 29.12 1.91
C ARG A 206 -21.29 28.15 2.81
N HIS A 207 -21.54 28.17 4.12
CA HIS A 207 -20.93 27.22 5.05
C HIS A 207 -21.38 25.77 4.79
N ILE A 208 -22.66 25.56 4.48
CA ILE A 208 -23.19 24.24 4.11
C ILE A 208 -22.53 23.74 2.83
N PHE A 209 -22.42 24.59 1.80
CA PHE A 209 -21.75 24.23 0.54
C PHE A 209 -20.27 23.87 0.75
N LEU A 210 -19.52 24.70 1.49
CA LEU A 210 -18.11 24.43 1.79
C LEU A 210 -17.95 23.12 2.56
N HIS A 211 -18.81 22.86 3.54
CA HIS A 211 -18.79 21.61 4.29
C HIS A 211 -19.08 20.41 3.39
N LEU A 212 -20.07 20.52 2.51
CA LEU A 212 -20.38 19.47 1.53
C LEU A 212 -19.19 19.21 0.59
N MET A 213 -18.52 20.25 0.10
CA MET A 213 -17.32 20.14 -0.74
C MET A 213 -16.20 19.39 -0.03
N VAL A 214 -15.95 19.73 1.25
CA VAL A 214 -14.94 19.00 2.07
C VAL A 214 -15.33 17.55 2.26
N MET A 215 -16.58 17.25 2.55
CA MET A 215 -17.05 15.87 2.69
C MET A 215 -16.88 15.06 1.39
N VAL A 216 -17.30 15.62 0.26
CA VAL A 216 -17.19 14.94 -1.04
C VAL A 216 -15.73 14.71 -1.42
N SER A 217 -14.86 15.71 -1.25
CA SER A 217 -13.44 15.55 -1.54
C SER A 217 -12.78 14.52 -0.62
N PHE A 218 -13.09 14.53 0.69
CA PHE A 218 -12.57 13.54 1.62
C PHE A 218 -13.04 12.11 1.27
N LEU A 219 -14.32 11.93 0.98
CA LEU A 219 -14.84 10.62 0.58
C LEU A 219 -14.23 10.15 -0.75
N GLY A 220 -14.05 11.06 -1.71
CA GLY A 220 -13.37 10.76 -2.98
C GLY A 220 -11.94 10.28 -2.77
N LEU A 221 -11.15 11.00 -1.95
CA LEU A 221 -9.79 10.61 -1.58
C LEU A 221 -9.76 9.28 -0.82
N ALA A 222 -10.68 9.05 0.10
CA ALA A 222 -10.78 7.79 0.83
C ALA A 222 -11.08 6.62 -0.11
N LEU A 223 -12.09 6.75 -0.97
CA LEU A 223 -12.49 5.69 -1.91
C LEU A 223 -11.40 5.37 -2.93
N SER A 224 -10.61 6.34 -3.38
CA SER A 224 -9.51 6.12 -4.33
C SER A 224 -8.23 5.62 -3.65
N GLY A 225 -7.96 6.00 -2.40
CA GLY A 225 -6.73 5.64 -1.68
C GLY A 225 -6.80 4.35 -0.87
N LEU A 226 -7.95 4.04 -0.24
CA LEU A 226 -8.09 2.84 0.58
C LEU A 226 -7.79 1.53 -0.15
N PRO A 227 -8.23 1.30 -1.40
CA PRO A 227 -7.90 0.07 -2.12
C PRO A 227 -6.40 -0.10 -2.36
N LEU A 228 -5.68 1.00 -2.61
CA LEU A 228 -4.22 0.95 -2.78
C LEU A 228 -3.52 0.66 -1.46
N LYS A 229 -4.02 1.17 -0.34
CA LYS A 229 -3.48 0.88 0.99
C LYS A 229 -3.72 -0.56 1.41
N PHE A 230 -4.92 -1.08 1.17
CA PHE A 230 -5.38 -2.41 1.56
C PHE A 230 -5.50 -3.35 0.34
N SER A 231 -4.48 -3.33 -0.52
CA SER A 231 -4.45 -4.12 -1.76
C SER A 231 -4.45 -5.64 -1.56
N ASP A 232 -4.21 -6.10 -0.34
CA ASP A 232 -4.29 -7.48 0.12
C ASP A 232 -5.72 -7.93 0.43
N GLN A 233 -6.66 -7.00 0.57
CA GLN A 233 -8.05 -7.29 0.92
C GLN A 233 -8.89 -7.62 -0.31
N GLN A 234 -9.80 -8.62 -0.17
CA GLN A 234 -10.64 -9.10 -1.27
C GLN A 234 -11.53 -8.02 -1.90
N TRP A 235 -11.97 -7.03 -1.13
CA TRP A 235 -12.82 -5.93 -1.61
C TRP A 235 -12.06 -4.89 -2.44
N ALA A 236 -10.73 -4.81 -2.31
CA ALA A 236 -9.93 -3.76 -2.94
C ALA A 236 -9.91 -3.88 -4.48
N GLY A 237 -9.76 -5.08 -5.02
CA GLY A 237 -9.77 -5.33 -6.47
C GLY A 237 -11.07 -4.90 -7.16
N PRO A 238 -12.26 -5.39 -6.71
CA PRO A 238 -13.54 -4.95 -7.23
C PRO A 238 -13.76 -3.42 -7.16
N LEU A 239 -13.35 -2.79 -6.06
CA LEU A 239 -13.49 -1.33 -5.92
C LEU A 239 -12.60 -0.57 -6.91
N VAL A 240 -11.35 -1.01 -7.11
CA VAL A 240 -10.46 -0.43 -8.13
C VAL A 240 -11.00 -0.62 -9.54
N SER A 241 -11.59 -1.79 -9.82
CA SER A 241 -12.24 -2.04 -11.12
C SER A 241 -13.41 -1.09 -11.36
N LEU A 242 -14.22 -0.81 -10.33
CA LEU A 242 -15.31 0.16 -10.41
C LEU A 242 -14.81 1.59 -10.70
N LEU A 243 -13.63 1.96 -10.20
CA LEU A 243 -12.97 3.24 -10.47
C LEU A 243 -12.29 3.30 -11.86
N GLY A 244 -12.38 2.24 -12.65
CA GLY A 244 -11.77 2.16 -13.98
C GLY A 244 -10.29 1.77 -13.97
N GLY A 245 -9.84 1.08 -12.92
CA GLY A 245 -8.49 0.56 -12.77
C GLY A 245 -7.56 1.45 -11.93
N THR A 246 -6.37 0.92 -11.63
CA THR A 246 -5.39 1.57 -10.75
C THR A 246 -4.90 2.92 -11.27
N ALA A 247 -4.78 3.08 -12.59
CA ALA A 247 -4.36 4.35 -13.19
C ALA A 247 -5.39 5.46 -12.93
N ASN A 248 -6.68 5.18 -13.13
CA ASN A 248 -7.75 6.13 -12.88
C ASN A 248 -7.94 6.41 -11.39
N ALA A 249 -7.82 5.39 -10.55
CA ALA A 249 -7.82 5.57 -9.10
C ALA A 249 -6.69 6.50 -8.64
N ALA A 250 -5.48 6.34 -9.20
CA ALA A 250 -4.34 7.21 -8.89
C ALA A 250 -4.51 8.64 -9.42
N LEU A 251 -5.15 8.84 -10.58
CA LEU A 251 -5.46 10.17 -11.11
C LEU A 251 -6.56 10.89 -10.31
N SER A 252 -7.49 10.13 -9.71
CA SER A 252 -8.59 10.66 -8.90
C SER A 252 -8.13 11.02 -7.48
N HIS A 253 -7.01 10.45 -7.04
CA HIS A 253 -6.43 10.64 -5.71
C HIS A 253 -5.51 11.87 -5.68
#